data_e0dc22a13fe090e94d8e396692b11e2b
#
_entry.id   e0dc22a13fe090e94d8e396692b11e2b
#
_cell.length_a   1.000
_cell.length_b   1.000
_cell.length_c   1.000
_cell.angle_alpha   90.00
_cell.angle_beta   90.00
_cell.angle_gamma   90.00
#
_symmetry.space_group_name_H-M   'P 1'
#
loop_
_entity.id
_entity.type
_entity.pdbx_description
1 polymer ?
#
loop_
_entity_poly.entity_id
_entity_poly.type
_entity_poly.pdbx_seq_one_letter_code
_entity_poly.pdbx_strand_id
1 'polypeptide(L)'
;MSDKCDMSESDEQLVNVKIDGKAITAPASLSAIQALWYAGYPRIKSVGCLEGVCGSCRVLVRRAGNPEVRTQLGCQTLIEEGMQVMFLVFPRPTHHTYKLEDINSSWEVQTKFHKIFPEASHCRECGGCNASCPKEIDVMRGVELADKGRFREAGELFVECVMCDLCLTACPELIAPNHVGLFSRRVTAYFHTRPSNLIRRLEGLQRGKFQVAEE
;
A
#
# COMPACT_ATOMS: atom_id res chain seq x y z
N MET A 1 3.76 48.61 -4.84
CA MET A 1 2.32 48.29 -4.95
C MET A 1 2.20 46.83 -4.71
N SER A 2 1.79 46.46 -3.50
CA SER A 2 1.67 45.09 -3.04
C SER A 2 0.19 44.74 -3.10
N ASP A 3 -0.19 43.97 -4.12
CA ASP A 3 -1.53 43.38 -4.16
C ASP A 3 -1.63 42.28 -3.10
N LYS A 4 -2.23 42.63 -1.99
CA LYS A 4 -2.76 41.65 -1.05
C LYS A 4 -3.90 40.93 -1.75
N CYS A 5 -3.67 39.65 -2.07
CA CYS A 5 -4.74 38.74 -2.44
C CYS A 5 -5.63 38.58 -1.20
N ASP A 6 -6.73 39.29 -1.21
CA ASP A 6 -7.79 39.23 -0.19
C ASP A 6 -8.54 37.91 -0.43
N MET A 7 -8.07 36.84 0.21
CA MET A 7 -8.82 35.59 0.30
C MET A 7 -9.98 35.85 1.25
N SER A 8 -11.13 36.18 0.69
CA SER A 8 -12.39 36.19 1.43
C SER A 8 -12.55 34.88 2.17
N GLU A 9 -12.58 34.93 3.50
CA GLU A 9 -13.08 33.86 4.35
C GLU A 9 -14.50 33.54 3.89
N SER A 10 -14.64 32.59 2.94
CA SER A 10 -15.92 32.00 2.66
C SER A 10 -16.35 31.29 3.95
N ASP A 11 -17.54 31.60 4.43
CA ASP A 11 -18.23 30.92 5.51
C ASP A 11 -18.33 29.43 5.14
N GLU A 12 -17.26 28.66 5.38
CA GLU A 12 -17.23 27.23 5.10
C GLU A 12 -18.15 26.56 6.12
N GLN A 13 -19.25 26.03 5.63
CA GLN A 13 -20.23 25.32 6.43
C GLN A 13 -19.56 24.12 7.10
N LEU A 14 -19.38 24.19 8.41
CA LEU A 14 -18.90 23.08 9.23
C LEU A 14 -20.02 22.06 9.42
N VAL A 15 -19.69 20.79 9.25
CA VAL A 15 -20.59 19.65 9.44
C VAL A 15 -20.03 18.66 10.44
N ASN A 16 -20.90 17.99 11.16
CA ASN A 16 -20.55 16.94 12.10
C ASN A 16 -20.71 15.58 11.41
N VAL A 17 -19.64 14.84 11.32
CA VAL A 17 -19.61 13.51 10.72
C VAL A 17 -19.00 12.51 11.70
N LYS A 18 -19.44 11.26 11.62
CA LYS A 18 -18.87 10.18 12.41
C LYS A 18 -18.05 9.26 11.51
N ILE A 19 -16.72 9.25 11.67
CA ILE A 19 -15.82 8.43 10.86
C ILE A 19 -15.16 7.38 11.77
N ASP A 20 -15.33 6.10 11.45
CA ASP A 20 -14.84 4.95 12.26
C ASP A 20 -15.22 5.09 13.75
N GLY A 21 -16.43 5.55 14.01
CA GLY A 21 -16.95 5.74 15.37
C GLY A 21 -16.51 7.05 16.05
N LYS A 22 -15.63 7.85 15.44
CA LYS A 22 -15.14 9.13 15.97
C LYS A 22 -15.96 10.29 15.43
N ALA A 23 -16.40 11.16 16.31
CA ALA A 23 -17.08 12.40 15.92
C ALA A 23 -16.01 13.40 15.42
N ILE A 24 -16.24 13.97 14.24
CA ILE A 24 -15.36 14.93 13.58
C ILE A 24 -16.22 16.09 13.10
N THR A 25 -15.76 17.30 13.37
CA THR A 25 -16.33 18.54 12.82
C THR A 25 -15.36 19.08 11.79
N ALA A 26 -15.78 19.24 10.55
CA ALA A 26 -14.93 19.69 9.46
C ALA A 26 -15.78 20.39 8.37
N PRO A 27 -15.16 21.18 7.48
CA PRO A 27 -15.83 21.79 6.35
C PRO A 27 -16.51 20.77 5.43
N ALA A 28 -17.74 21.05 5.01
CA ALA A 28 -18.51 20.19 4.10
C ALA A 28 -17.86 20.04 2.72
N SER A 29 -16.96 20.94 2.34
CA SER A 29 -16.17 20.89 1.11
C SER A 29 -15.14 19.76 1.08
N LEU A 30 -14.83 19.16 2.25
CA LEU A 30 -13.81 18.14 2.38
C LEU A 30 -14.35 16.72 2.11
N SER A 31 -13.51 15.88 1.52
CA SER A 31 -13.80 14.43 1.45
C SER A 31 -13.59 13.77 2.82
N ALA A 32 -14.11 12.55 2.98
CA ALA A 32 -13.96 11.80 4.24
C ALA A 32 -12.51 11.63 4.67
N ILE A 33 -11.56 11.48 3.71
CA ILE A 33 -10.13 11.41 3.98
C ILE A 33 -9.59 12.77 4.41
N GLN A 34 -9.94 13.83 3.68
CA GLN A 34 -9.49 15.19 4.00
C GLN A 34 -10.02 15.64 5.36
N ALA A 35 -11.25 15.28 5.71
CA ALA A 35 -11.83 15.56 7.02
C ALA A 35 -11.04 14.88 8.16
N LEU A 36 -10.54 13.65 7.95
CA LEU A 36 -9.66 13.00 8.91
C LEU A 36 -8.34 13.76 9.07
N TRP A 37 -7.71 14.19 7.97
CA TRP A 37 -6.48 14.99 8.05
C TRP A 37 -6.73 16.34 8.72
N TYR A 38 -7.83 17.01 8.38
CA TYR A 38 -8.25 18.26 9.02
C TYR A 38 -8.39 18.08 10.53
N ALA A 39 -8.93 16.93 10.97
CA ALA A 39 -9.07 16.58 12.40
C ALA A 39 -7.75 16.10 13.05
N GLY A 40 -6.62 16.20 12.37
CA GLY A 40 -5.30 15.90 12.92
C GLY A 40 -4.88 14.41 12.88
N TYR A 41 -5.51 13.58 12.04
CA TYR A 41 -5.10 12.19 11.85
C TYR A 41 -4.05 12.08 10.74
N PRO A 42 -2.74 12.03 11.05
CA PRO A 42 -1.68 12.10 10.03
C PRO A 42 -1.54 10.81 9.21
N ARG A 43 -2.07 9.71 9.71
CA ARG A 43 -2.02 8.40 9.06
C ARG A 43 -3.40 7.78 8.95
N ILE A 44 -3.89 7.68 7.74
CA ILE A 44 -5.16 7.04 7.40
C ILE A 44 -4.84 5.76 6.66
N LYS A 45 -5.44 4.65 7.11
CA LYS A 45 -5.28 3.35 6.43
C LYS A 45 -6.05 3.34 5.12
N SER A 46 -5.64 2.47 4.22
CA SER A 46 -6.30 2.26 2.93
C SER A 46 -6.39 3.55 2.09
N VAL A 47 -5.37 4.41 2.14
CA VAL A 47 -5.25 5.59 1.29
C VAL A 47 -4.20 5.33 0.23
N GLY A 48 -4.60 5.38 -1.03
CA GLY A 48 -3.72 5.19 -2.19
C GLY A 48 -3.58 6.45 -3.02
N CYS A 49 -4.25 6.51 -4.19
CA CYS A 49 -4.07 7.57 -5.19
C CYS A 49 -4.73 8.91 -4.84
N LEU A 50 -5.74 8.95 -3.99
CA LEU A 50 -6.60 10.13 -3.67
C LEU A 50 -7.44 10.67 -4.84
N GLU A 51 -7.34 10.08 -6.01
CA GLU A 51 -7.98 10.51 -7.26
C GLU A 51 -9.14 9.61 -7.69
N GLY A 52 -9.57 8.68 -6.83
CA GLY A 52 -10.68 7.76 -7.10
C GLY A 52 -10.34 6.56 -8.01
N VAL A 53 -9.08 6.39 -8.39
CA VAL A 53 -8.66 5.37 -9.37
C VAL A 53 -8.37 4.02 -8.74
N CYS A 54 -7.61 3.98 -7.62
CA CYS A 54 -7.10 2.73 -7.07
C CYS A 54 -8.12 1.92 -6.28
N GLY A 55 -9.22 2.54 -5.82
CA GLY A 55 -10.28 1.87 -5.06
C GLY A 55 -9.91 1.45 -3.62
N SER A 56 -8.69 1.76 -3.13
CA SER A 56 -8.26 1.34 -1.80
C SER A 56 -9.02 2.01 -0.65
N CYS A 57 -9.47 3.23 -0.86
CA CYS A 57 -10.21 4.01 0.15
C CYS A 57 -11.71 3.72 0.18
N ARG A 58 -12.13 2.50 -0.10
CA ARG A 58 -13.54 2.11 -0.02
C ARG A 58 -14.06 2.25 1.39
N VAL A 59 -15.19 2.91 1.51
CA VAL A 59 -15.91 3.16 2.76
C VAL A 59 -17.35 2.75 2.64
N LEU A 60 -17.95 2.36 3.75
CA LEU A 60 -19.39 2.26 3.91
C LEU A 60 -19.90 3.60 4.40
N VAL A 61 -20.88 4.13 3.71
CA VAL A 61 -21.46 5.45 4.00
C VAL A 61 -22.95 5.29 4.30
N ARG A 62 -23.39 5.86 5.41
CA ARG A 62 -24.78 6.04 5.77
C ARG A 62 -25.04 7.52 5.97
N ARG A 63 -25.98 8.09 5.21
CA ARG A 63 -26.41 9.47 5.35
C ARG A 63 -27.43 9.64 6.46
N ALA A 64 -27.49 10.83 7.08
CA ALA A 64 -28.46 11.13 8.11
C ALA A 64 -29.90 10.92 7.57
N GLY A 65 -30.75 10.31 8.38
CA GLY A 65 -32.16 10.05 8.01
C GLY A 65 -32.37 8.94 6.97
N ASN A 66 -31.30 8.34 6.42
CA ASN A 66 -31.37 7.24 5.45
C ASN A 66 -30.75 5.96 6.06
N PRO A 67 -31.52 4.86 6.21
CA PRO A 67 -30.99 3.59 6.72
C PRO A 67 -30.09 2.87 5.71
N GLU A 68 -30.12 3.26 4.44
CA GLU A 68 -29.33 2.61 3.38
C GLU A 68 -27.83 2.86 3.58
N VAL A 69 -27.05 1.79 3.48
CA VAL A 69 -25.59 1.84 3.49
C VAL A 69 -25.07 1.63 2.08
N ARG A 70 -24.26 2.55 1.60
CA ARG A 70 -23.65 2.46 0.26
C ARG A 70 -22.13 2.38 0.36
N THR A 71 -21.53 1.63 -0.54
CA THR A 71 -20.07 1.61 -0.71
C THR A 71 -19.65 2.77 -1.61
N GLN A 72 -18.72 3.59 -1.14
CA GLN A 72 -18.17 4.74 -1.86
C GLN A 72 -16.64 4.79 -1.71
N LEU A 73 -16.00 5.74 -2.43
CA LEU A 73 -14.57 6.01 -2.27
C LEU A 73 -14.37 7.20 -1.32
N GLY A 74 -13.70 6.97 -0.20
CA GLY A 74 -13.52 8.00 0.83
C GLY A 74 -12.78 9.26 0.36
N CYS A 75 -11.95 9.15 -0.69
CA CYS A 75 -11.29 10.30 -1.30
C CYS A 75 -12.20 11.13 -2.20
N GLN A 76 -13.36 10.59 -2.62
CA GLN A 76 -14.32 11.25 -3.51
C GLN A 76 -15.65 11.56 -2.79
N THR A 77 -15.83 11.08 -1.58
CA THR A 77 -17.07 11.26 -0.82
C THR A 77 -16.96 12.51 0.04
N LEU A 78 -17.65 13.56 -0.33
CA LEU A 78 -17.76 14.77 0.50
C LEU A 78 -18.57 14.45 1.75
N ILE A 79 -18.20 15.07 2.87
CA ILE A 79 -18.88 14.88 4.15
C ILE A 79 -20.13 15.74 4.23
N GLU A 80 -21.17 15.21 4.91
CA GLU A 80 -22.46 15.84 5.11
C GLU A 80 -22.83 15.77 6.60
N GLU A 81 -23.69 16.68 7.07
CA GLU A 81 -24.15 16.69 8.46
C GLU A 81 -24.79 15.35 8.86
N GLY A 82 -24.36 14.81 10.00
CA GLY A 82 -24.85 13.56 10.55
C GLY A 82 -24.46 12.29 9.76
N MET A 83 -23.60 12.42 8.73
CA MET A 83 -23.11 11.29 7.97
C MET A 83 -22.28 10.35 8.84
N GLN A 84 -22.42 9.06 8.58
CA GLN A 84 -21.56 8.01 9.18
C GLN A 84 -20.74 7.33 8.10
N VAL A 85 -19.44 7.29 8.31
CA VAL A 85 -18.47 6.69 7.39
C VAL A 85 -17.67 5.64 8.14
N MET A 86 -17.52 4.47 7.55
CA MET A 86 -16.70 3.39 8.09
C MET A 86 -15.72 2.91 7.01
N PHE A 87 -14.45 2.96 7.30
CA PHE A 87 -13.45 2.36 6.43
C PHE A 87 -13.51 0.84 6.52
N LEU A 88 -13.41 0.19 5.38
CA LEU A 88 -13.36 -1.28 5.32
C LEU A 88 -11.96 -1.71 5.77
N VAL A 89 -11.81 -1.88 7.08
CA VAL A 89 -10.58 -2.39 7.68
C VAL A 89 -10.74 -3.89 7.87
N PHE A 90 -10.14 -4.65 6.97
CA PHE A 90 -10.10 -6.11 7.11
C PHE A 90 -9.07 -6.54 8.18
N PRO A 91 -9.22 -7.76 8.76
CA PRO A 91 -8.22 -8.32 9.66
C PRO A 91 -6.84 -8.20 9.02
N ARG A 92 -5.88 -7.70 9.78
CA ARG A 92 -4.54 -7.50 9.24
C ARG A 92 -3.89 -8.85 9.01
N PRO A 93 -3.32 -9.06 7.83
CA PRO A 93 -2.38 -10.16 7.68
C PRO A 93 -1.17 -9.95 8.59
N THR A 94 -0.41 -11.01 8.73
CA THR A 94 0.83 -11.02 9.48
C THR A 94 1.71 -9.82 9.12
N HIS A 95 2.22 -9.10 10.12
CA HIS A 95 3.16 -8.02 9.87
C HIS A 95 4.51 -8.61 9.49
N HIS A 96 4.92 -8.38 8.24
CA HIS A 96 6.23 -8.78 7.77
C HIS A 96 7.27 -7.73 8.15
N THR A 97 8.17 -8.09 9.05
CA THR A 97 9.28 -7.22 9.49
C THR A 97 10.58 -7.80 9.01
N TYR A 98 11.37 -7.02 8.28
CA TYR A 98 12.68 -7.43 7.79
C TYR A 98 13.59 -6.21 7.58
N LYS A 99 14.88 -6.46 7.64
CA LYS A 99 15.92 -5.51 7.24
C LYS A 99 16.71 -6.11 6.10
N LEU A 100 16.95 -5.35 5.05
CA LEU A 100 17.72 -5.84 3.88
C LEU A 100 19.18 -6.04 4.23
N GLU A 101 19.68 -5.28 5.20
CA GLU A 101 21.04 -5.39 5.71
C GLU A 101 21.35 -6.75 6.36
N ASP A 102 20.30 -7.45 6.84
CA ASP A 102 20.42 -8.79 7.44
C ASP A 102 20.53 -9.90 6.38
N ILE A 103 20.45 -9.55 5.09
CA ILE A 103 20.57 -10.45 3.96
C ILE A 103 21.96 -10.21 3.34
N ASN A 104 22.90 -11.14 3.60
CA ASN A 104 24.30 -10.94 3.23
C ASN A 104 24.57 -11.24 1.75
N SER A 105 23.77 -12.09 1.14
CA SER A 105 23.95 -12.50 -0.25
C SER A 105 22.64 -12.72 -0.98
N SER A 106 22.66 -12.62 -2.31
CA SER A 106 21.49 -12.90 -3.15
C SER A 106 20.98 -14.35 -3.01
N TRP A 107 21.85 -15.29 -2.65
CA TRP A 107 21.50 -16.69 -2.43
C TRP A 107 20.68 -16.93 -1.17
N GLU A 108 20.84 -16.09 -0.16
CA GLU A 108 20.08 -16.19 1.10
C GLU A 108 18.68 -15.62 0.98
N VAL A 109 18.40 -14.84 -0.05
CA VAL A 109 17.13 -14.11 -0.19
C VAL A 109 15.93 -15.06 -0.13
N GLN A 110 15.96 -16.18 -0.85
CA GLN A 110 14.86 -17.14 -0.89
C GLN A 110 14.60 -17.76 0.48
N THR A 111 15.66 -18.19 1.17
CA THR A 111 15.52 -18.74 2.53
C THR A 111 14.98 -17.73 3.52
N LYS A 112 15.41 -16.46 3.41
CA LYS A 112 14.89 -15.37 4.23
C LYS A 112 13.45 -15.04 3.86
N PHE A 113 13.12 -15.05 2.56
CA PHE A 113 11.76 -14.82 2.06
C PHE A 113 10.76 -15.78 2.69
N HIS A 114 11.02 -17.09 2.66
CA HIS A 114 10.12 -18.08 3.26
C HIS A 114 9.98 -17.95 4.79
N LYS A 115 10.97 -17.37 5.46
CA LYS A 115 10.86 -17.02 6.89
C LYS A 115 10.02 -15.78 7.13
N ILE A 116 10.07 -14.81 6.22
CA ILE A 116 9.33 -13.53 6.31
C ILE A 116 7.89 -13.71 5.84
N PHE A 117 7.69 -14.46 4.76
CA PHE A 117 6.40 -14.71 4.10
C PHE A 117 6.10 -16.21 4.00
N PRO A 118 5.96 -16.91 5.14
CA PRO A 118 5.71 -18.37 5.10
C PRO A 118 4.41 -18.73 4.39
N GLU A 119 3.42 -17.82 4.40
CA GLU A 119 2.13 -17.98 3.73
C GLU A 119 2.21 -17.91 2.21
N ALA A 120 3.29 -17.36 1.62
CA ALA A 120 3.41 -17.22 0.18
C ALA A 120 3.38 -18.57 -0.56
N SER A 121 3.94 -19.62 0.06
CA SER A 121 3.92 -20.99 -0.47
C SER A 121 2.54 -21.66 -0.43
N HIS A 122 1.56 -21.08 0.27
CA HIS A 122 0.18 -21.56 0.31
C HIS A 122 -0.69 -21.02 -0.83
N CYS A 123 -0.10 -20.34 -1.81
CA CYS A 123 -0.85 -19.79 -2.94
C CYS A 123 -1.60 -20.89 -3.70
N ARG A 124 -2.93 -20.76 -3.79
CA ARG A 124 -3.80 -21.72 -4.51
C ARG A 124 -4.00 -21.36 -5.98
N GLU A 125 -3.31 -20.35 -6.50
CA GLU A 125 -3.44 -19.90 -7.88
C GLU A 125 -4.90 -19.59 -8.29
N CYS A 126 -5.72 -19.10 -7.34
CA CYS A 126 -7.15 -18.86 -7.56
C CYS A 126 -7.47 -17.60 -8.39
N GLY A 127 -6.48 -16.73 -8.67
CA GLY A 127 -6.64 -15.52 -9.46
C GLY A 127 -7.39 -14.37 -8.79
N GLY A 128 -7.88 -14.53 -7.55
CA GLY A 128 -8.63 -13.48 -6.84
C GLY A 128 -7.87 -12.16 -6.69
N CYS A 129 -6.56 -12.24 -6.44
CA CYS A 129 -5.70 -11.06 -6.33
C CYS A 129 -5.52 -10.33 -7.68
N ASN A 130 -5.49 -11.07 -8.81
CA ASN A 130 -5.44 -10.49 -10.14
C ASN A 130 -6.73 -9.73 -10.46
N ALA A 131 -7.88 -10.38 -10.23
CA ALA A 131 -9.20 -9.78 -10.46
C ALA A 131 -9.45 -8.52 -9.62
N SER A 132 -8.80 -8.41 -8.45
CA SER A 132 -8.93 -7.26 -7.55
C SER A 132 -7.93 -6.15 -7.82
N CYS A 133 -6.96 -6.35 -8.70
CA CYS A 133 -5.90 -5.38 -8.95
C CYS A 133 -6.38 -4.25 -9.88
N PRO A 134 -6.47 -2.98 -9.42
CA PRO A 134 -6.89 -1.85 -10.26
C PRO A 134 -5.86 -1.45 -11.32
N LYS A 135 -4.63 -1.98 -11.20
CA LYS A 135 -3.54 -1.76 -12.15
C LYS A 135 -3.34 -2.95 -13.09
N GLU A 136 -4.24 -3.93 -13.06
CA GLU A 136 -4.21 -5.13 -13.91
C GLU A 136 -2.88 -5.91 -13.83
N ILE A 137 -2.20 -5.81 -12.69
CA ILE A 137 -0.96 -6.55 -12.45
C ILE A 137 -1.27 -8.03 -12.34
N ASP A 138 -0.45 -8.89 -12.95
CA ASP A 138 -0.49 -10.34 -12.69
C ASP A 138 0.12 -10.65 -11.32
N VAL A 139 -0.67 -10.33 -10.29
CA VAL A 139 -0.27 -10.42 -8.87
C VAL A 139 0.01 -11.86 -8.47
N MET A 140 -0.81 -12.79 -8.93
CA MET A 140 -0.68 -14.22 -8.66
C MET A 140 0.66 -14.74 -9.19
N ARG A 141 0.99 -14.42 -10.43
CA ARG A 141 2.26 -14.78 -11.04
C ARG A 141 3.44 -14.17 -10.30
N GLY A 142 3.30 -12.95 -9.82
CA GLY A 142 4.32 -12.26 -9.03
C GLY A 142 4.59 -12.97 -7.68
N VAL A 143 3.56 -13.46 -7.00
CA VAL A 143 3.72 -14.27 -5.78
C VAL A 143 4.42 -15.59 -6.09
N GLU A 144 4.00 -16.30 -7.13
CA GLU A 144 4.61 -17.56 -7.59
C GLU A 144 6.11 -17.39 -7.90
N LEU A 145 6.46 -16.33 -8.63
CA LEU A 145 7.84 -16.03 -8.97
C LEU A 145 8.69 -15.74 -7.72
N ALA A 146 8.15 -14.99 -6.78
CA ALA A 146 8.84 -14.70 -5.53
C ALA A 146 9.06 -15.96 -4.69
N ASP A 147 8.05 -16.84 -4.60
CA ASP A 147 8.14 -18.12 -3.90
C ASP A 147 9.25 -19.02 -4.52
N LYS A 148 9.39 -19.00 -5.84
CA LYS A 148 10.46 -19.70 -6.58
C LYS A 148 11.83 -18.99 -6.53
N GLY A 149 11.98 -17.88 -5.80
CA GLY A 149 13.22 -17.13 -5.68
C GLY A 149 13.54 -16.21 -6.87
N ARG A 150 12.61 -16.05 -7.83
CA ARG A 150 12.76 -15.19 -9.02
C ARG A 150 12.36 -13.75 -8.71
N PHE A 151 13.03 -13.16 -7.70
CA PHE A 151 12.64 -11.85 -7.15
C PHE A 151 12.73 -10.69 -8.13
N ARG A 152 13.68 -10.75 -9.08
CA ARG A 152 13.79 -9.71 -10.11
C ARG A 152 12.55 -9.68 -10.98
N GLU A 153 12.14 -10.82 -11.50
CA GLU A 153 10.96 -10.93 -12.36
C GLU A 153 9.67 -10.61 -11.59
N ALA A 154 9.56 -11.11 -10.35
CA ALA A 154 8.46 -10.71 -9.48
C ALA A 154 8.43 -9.19 -9.28
N GLY A 155 9.58 -8.58 -8.99
CA GLY A 155 9.69 -7.13 -8.78
C GLY A 155 9.30 -6.32 -10.02
N GLU A 156 9.62 -6.79 -11.22
CA GLU A 156 9.24 -6.16 -12.49
C GLU A 156 7.72 -6.14 -12.68
N LEU A 157 7.01 -7.22 -12.34
CA LEU A 157 5.53 -7.25 -12.39
C LEU A 157 4.90 -6.21 -11.44
N PHE A 158 5.49 -6.00 -10.26
CA PHE A 158 4.94 -5.08 -9.26
C PHE A 158 5.43 -3.63 -9.39
N VAL A 159 6.08 -3.23 -10.48
CA VAL A 159 6.61 -1.86 -10.63
C VAL A 159 5.51 -0.81 -10.46
N GLU A 160 4.33 -1.04 -11.04
CA GLU A 160 3.20 -0.12 -10.95
C GLU A 160 2.30 -0.30 -9.71
N CYS A 161 2.69 -1.18 -8.78
CA CYS A 161 1.89 -1.44 -7.59
C CYS A 161 1.81 -0.20 -6.69
N VAL A 162 0.60 0.25 -6.43
CA VAL A 162 0.28 1.43 -5.57
C VAL A 162 -0.01 1.05 -4.12
N MET A 163 0.23 -0.21 -3.72
CA MET A 163 0.04 -0.70 -2.35
C MET A 163 -1.38 -0.49 -1.80
N CYS A 164 -2.40 -0.68 -2.63
CA CYS A 164 -3.81 -0.42 -2.27
C CYS A 164 -4.47 -1.49 -1.38
N ASP A 165 -3.80 -2.59 -1.08
CA ASP A 165 -4.24 -3.72 -0.24
C ASP A 165 -5.45 -4.53 -0.77
N LEU A 166 -5.97 -4.24 -1.97
CA LEU A 166 -7.12 -4.98 -2.50
C LEU A 166 -6.81 -6.45 -2.78
N CYS A 167 -5.61 -6.76 -3.26
CA CYS A 167 -5.17 -8.14 -3.48
C CYS A 167 -5.07 -8.94 -2.17
N LEU A 168 -4.76 -8.26 -1.07
CA LEU A 168 -4.68 -8.84 0.26
C LEU A 168 -6.07 -9.24 0.76
N THR A 169 -7.06 -8.38 0.59
CA THR A 169 -8.45 -8.67 1.01
C THR A 169 -9.11 -9.74 0.15
N ALA A 170 -8.63 -9.92 -1.08
CA ALA A 170 -9.12 -10.93 -2.00
C ALA A 170 -8.46 -12.31 -1.83
N CYS A 171 -7.40 -12.41 -1.01
CA CYS A 171 -6.67 -13.65 -0.83
C CYS A 171 -7.29 -14.54 0.25
N PRO A 172 -7.80 -15.74 -0.09
CA PRO A 172 -8.37 -16.67 0.90
C PRO A 172 -7.32 -17.24 1.87
N GLU A 173 -6.05 -17.28 1.45
CA GLU A 173 -4.92 -17.76 2.26
C GLU A 173 -4.27 -16.66 3.09
N LEU A 174 -4.85 -15.46 3.11
CA LEU A 174 -4.32 -14.29 3.83
C LEU A 174 -2.88 -13.92 3.46
N ILE A 175 -2.43 -14.31 2.28
CA ILE A 175 -1.16 -13.83 1.73
C ILE A 175 -1.27 -12.32 1.55
N ALA A 176 -0.17 -11.61 1.76
CA ALA A 176 -0.05 -10.19 1.46
C ALA A 176 0.70 -9.97 0.13
N PRO A 177 0.07 -10.17 -1.04
CA PRO A 177 0.77 -10.21 -2.33
C PRO A 177 1.51 -8.91 -2.67
N ASN A 178 0.93 -7.77 -2.30
CA ASN A 178 1.55 -6.46 -2.49
C ASN A 178 2.82 -6.30 -1.63
N HIS A 179 2.85 -6.87 -0.42
CA HIS A 179 4.06 -6.89 0.42
C HIS A 179 5.13 -7.82 -0.14
N VAL A 180 4.74 -8.96 -0.71
CA VAL A 180 5.64 -9.85 -1.47
C VAL A 180 6.25 -9.09 -2.65
N GLY A 181 5.42 -8.36 -3.41
CA GLY A 181 5.90 -7.51 -4.51
C GLY A 181 6.84 -6.40 -4.04
N LEU A 182 6.51 -5.72 -2.94
CA LEU A 182 7.37 -4.70 -2.35
C LEU A 182 8.73 -5.27 -1.90
N PHE A 183 8.72 -6.45 -1.25
CA PHE A 183 9.95 -7.15 -0.88
C PHE A 183 10.80 -7.46 -2.10
N SER A 184 10.20 -8.04 -3.14
CA SER A 184 10.87 -8.40 -4.39
C SER A 184 11.54 -7.19 -5.06
N ARG A 185 10.82 -6.06 -5.14
CA ARG A 185 11.36 -4.78 -5.65
C ARG A 185 12.52 -4.27 -4.81
N ARG A 186 12.39 -4.31 -3.47
CA ARG A 186 13.44 -3.84 -2.55
C ARG A 186 14.69 -4.69 -2.63
N VAL A 187 14.55 -6.00 -2.69
CA VAL A 187 15.67 -6.95 -2.83
C VAL A 187 16.37 -6.72 -4.16
N THR A 188 15.62 -6.61 -5.25
CA THR A 188 16.20 -6.33 -6.58
C THR A 188 16.94 -5.00 -6.57
N ALA A 189 16.35 -3.95 -6.00
CA ALA A 189 17.02 -2.66 -5.88
C ALA A 189 18.26 -2.74 -5.00
N TYR A 190 18.21 -3.48 -3.90
CA TYR A 190 19.32 -3.61 -2.96
C TYR A 190 20.53 -4.30 -3.56
N PHE A 191 20.33 -5.41 -4.27
CA PHE A 191 21.45 -6.21 -4.79
C PHE A 191 21.91 -5.79 -6.20
N HIS A 192 21.04 -5.22 -7.02
CA HIS A 192 21.33 -5.05 -8.44
C HIS A 192 21.31 -3.59 -8.94
N THR A 193 20.57 -2.68 -8.31
CA THR A 193 20.32 -1.37 -8.91
C THR A 193 20.75 -0.17 -8.05
N ARG A 194 20.97 -0.34 -6.74
CA ARG A 194 21.32 0.80 -5.86
C ARG A 194 22.79 1.18 -5.98
N PRO A 195 23.09 2.47 -6.27
CA PRO A 195 24.48 2.97 -6.27
C PRO A 195 25.21 2.74 -4.95
N SER A 196 24.52 2.88 -3.80
CA SER A 196 25.07 2.60 -2.47
C SER A 196 25.55 1.16 -2.29
N ASN A 197 24.87 0.20 -2.92
CA ASN A 197 25.30 -1.20 -2.90
C ASN A 197 26.46 -1.46 -3.86
N LEU A 198 26.47 -0.77 -4.99
CA LEU A 198 27.60 -0.84 -5.90
C LEU A 198 28.89 -0.39 -5.20
N ILE A 199 28.84 0.75 -4.49
CA ILE A 199 29.98 1.25 -3.71
C ILE A 199 30.42 0.22 -2.67
N ARG A 200 29.48 -0.31 -1.86
CA ARG A 200 29.78 -1.34 -0.85
C ARG A 200 30.40 -2.61 -1.48
N ARG A 201 29.90 -3.03 -2.63
CA ARG A 201 30.45 -4.19 -3.36
C ARG A 201 31.84 -3.90 -3.87
N LEU A 202 32.08 -2.72 -4.44
CA LEU A 202 33.41 -2.30 -4.87
C LEU A 202 34.40 -2.27 -3.69
N GLU A 203 34.02 -1.71 -2.56
CA GLU A 203 34.82 -1.75 -1.33
C GLU A 203 35.07 -3.19 -0.85
N GLY A 204 34.08 -4.06 -0.95
CA GLY A 204 34.19 -5.48 -0.62
C GLY A 204 35.17 -6.22 -1.53
N LEU A 205 35.14 -5.92 -2.84
CA LEU A 205 36.10 -6.44 -3.80
C LEU A 205 37.52 -5.94 -3.48
N GLN A 206 37.68 -4.65 -3.21
CA GLN A 206 38.99 -4.06 -2.84
C GLN A 206 39.56 -4.67 -1.56
N ARG A 207 38.69 -5.05 -0.61
CA ARG A 207 39.08 -5.71 0.65
C ARG A 207 39.20 -7.23 0.54
N GLY A 208 39.08 -7.81 -0.68
CA GLY A 208 39.18 -9.25 -0.92
C GLY A 208 38.01 -10.08 -0.34
N LYS A 209 36.87 -9.44 0.01
CA LYS A 209 35.68 -10.14 0.53
C LYS A 209 34.89 -10.86 -0.55
N PHE A 210 35.02 -10.46 -1.79
CA PHE A 210 34.38 -11.07 -2.96
C PHE A 210 35.45 -11.39 -4.03
N GLN A 211 35.26 -12.46 -4.73
CA GLN A 211 36.04 -12.78 -5.92
C GLN A 211 35.19 -12.55 -7.16
N VAL A 212 35.73 -11.93 -8.17
CA VAL A 212 35.10 -11.86 -9.49
C VAL A 212 35.37 -13.19 -10.19
N ALA A 213 34.32 -13.90 -10.60
CA ALA A 213 34.50 -15.05 -11.48
C ALA A 213 34.98 -14.49 -12.82
N GLU A 214 36.17 -14.88 -13.23
CA GLU A 214 36.67 -14.65 -14.59
C GLU A 214 35.92 -15.66 -15.48
N GLU A 215 35.16 -15.13 -16.47
CA GLU A 215 34.54 -15.93 -17.54
C GLU A 215 35.61 -16.34 -18.59
#